data_e11df1f9a83c3144236b7ed4b14b25a0
#
_entry.id   e11df1f9a83c3144236b7ed4b14b25a0
#
_cell.length_a   1.000
_cell.length_b   1.000
_cell.length_c   1.000
_cell.angle_alpha   90.00
_cell.angle_beta   90.00
_cell.angle_gamma   90.00
#
_symmetry.space_group_name_H-M   'P 1'
#
loop_
_entity.id
_entity.type
_entity.pdbx_description
1 polymer ?
#
loop_
_entity_poly.entity_id
_entity_poly.type
_entity_poly.pdbx_seq_one_letter_code
_entity_poly.pdbx_strand_id
1 'polypeptide(L)'
;MDDSKILELYWSRDEQAIAETRASYGVPLLTLANRILSSREDSEETVSDTFLRTWQSIPPERPKDFLAFLRRICRNLAFDRLDWNRAAKRNPKLIALTAELEQCIPNLRQGEIPDRLSLKEMLERFLRQLPKESRGIFLRRYLYGDSVGEIVQRYAVSESKVKMQLHRTQEKLRRFLEQEGIAL
;
A
#
# COMPACT_ATOMS: atom_id res chain seq x y z
N MET A 1 -17.95 -13.26 7.66
CA MET A 1 -17.72 -14.53 6.91
C MET A 1 -16.23 -14.77 6.81
N ASP A 2 -15.78 -16.03 6.67
CA ASP A 2 -14.36 -16.35 6.47
C ASP A 2 -13.92 -16.00 5.03
N ASP A 3 -12.65 -15.59 4.86
CA ASP A 3 -12.10 -15.17 3.56
C ASP A 3 -12.24 -16.22 2.47
N SER A 4 -12.07 -17.50 2.82
CA SER A 4 -12.21 -18.62 1.88
C SER A 4 -13.61 -18.67 1.27
N LYS A 5 -14.63 -18.48 2.10
CA LYS A 5 -16.04 -18.48 1.65
C LYS A 5 -16.35 -17.25 0.79
N ILE A 6 -15.82 -16.09 1.14
CA ILE A 6 -15.99 -14.88 0.32
C ILE A 6 -15.34 -15.10 -1.06
N LEU A 7 -14.14 -15.69 -1.10
CA LEU A 7 -13.45 -15.99 -2.35
C LEU A 7 -14.22 -17.00 -3.21
N GLU A 8 -14.86 -18.01 -2.61
CA GLU A 8 -15.73 -18.95 -3.32
C GLU A 8 -16.91 -18.25 -3.99
N LEU A 9 -17.55 -17.27 -3.31
CA LEU A 9 -18.61 -16.45 -3.90
C LEU A 9 -18.11 -15.66 -5.11
N TYR A 10 -16.91 -15.06 -5.05
CA TYR A 10 -16.30 -14.41 -6.22
C TYR A 10 -16.07 -15.39 -7.38
N TRP A 11 -15.60 -16.61 -7.08
CA TRP A 11 -15.35 -17.63 -8.09
C TRP A 11 -16.63 -18.15 -8.74
N SER A 12 -17.72 -18.27 -7.98
CA SER A 12 -19.05 -18.65 -8.48
C SER A 12 -19.79 -17.49 -9.14
N ARG A 13 -19.22 -16.28 -9.16
CA ARG A 13 -19.87 -15.06 -9.66
C ARG A 13 -21.18 -14.73 -8.92
N ASP A 14 -21.22 -15.02 -7.63
CA ASP A 14 -22.33 -14.64 -6.76
C ASP A 14 -22.15 -13.20 -6.27
N GLU A 15 -23.13 -12.34 -6.54
CA GLU A 15 -23.08 -10.92 -6.15
C GLU A 15 -23.04 -10.73 -4.62
N GLN A 16 -23.41 -11.71 -3.83
CA GLN A 16 -23.26 -11.73 -2.38
C GLN A 16 -21.80 -11.54 -1.96
N ALA A 17 -20.82 -11.93 -2.80
CA ALA A 17 -19.41 -11.67 -2.57
C ALA A 17 -19.11 -10.21 -2.27
N ILE A 18 -19.73 -9.28 -2.99
CA ILE A 18 -19.52 -7.82 -2.80
C ILE A 18 -20.12 -7.38 -1.47
N ALA A 19 -21.31 -7.84 -1.13
CA ALA A 19 -21.98 -7.51 0.13
C ALA A 19 -21.18 -7.99 1.35
N GLU A 20 -20.71 -9.25 1.31
CA GLU A 20 -19.88 -9.83 2.37
C GLU A 20 -18.51 -9.16 2.51
N THR A 21 -17.89 -8.82 1.39
CA THR A 21 -16.64 -8.06 1.38
C THR A 21 -16.84 -6.67 1.99
N ARG A 22 -17.92 -5.99 1.66
CA ARG A 22 -18.28 -4.69 2.23
C ARG A 22 -18.51 -4.77 3.73
N ALA A 23 -19.25 -5.78 4.18
CA ALA A 23 -19.54 -6.00 5.60
C ALA A 23 -18.26 -6.25 6.42
N SER A 24 -17.34 -7.06 5.88
CA SER A 24 -16.11 -7.47 6.58
C SER A 24 -14.99 -6.42 6.49
N TYR A 25 -14.86 -5.73 5.36
CA TYR A 25 -13.68 -4.92 5.05
C TYR A 25 -13.98 -3.45 4.69
N GLY A 26 -15.24 -3.04 4.61
CA GLY A 26 -15.61 -1.67 4.23
C GLY A 26 -15.01 -0.61 5.16
N VAL A 27 -15.09 -0.80 6.47
CA VAL A 27 -14.56 0.16 7.46
C VAL A 27 -13.03 0.27 7.41
N PRO A 28 -12.25 -0.83 7.43
CA PRO A 28 -10.80 -0.78 7.26
C PRO A 28 -10.36 -0.12 5.94
N LEU A 29 -11.04 -0.40 4.83
CA LEU A 29 -10.72 0.20 3.52
C LEU A 29 -11.07 1.69 3.48
N LEU A 30 -12.21 2.09 4.06
CA LEU A 30 -12.60 3.50 4.16
C LEU A 30 -11.59 4.30 5.00
N THR A 31 -11.14 3.72 6.11
CA THR A 31 -10.10 4.32 6.94
C THR A 31 -8.79 4.51 6.16
N LEU A 32 -8.38 3.49 5.38
CA LEU A 32 -7.21 3.56 4.52
C LEU A 32 -7.35 4.66 3.45
N ALA A 33 -8.46 4.65 2.70
CA ALA A 33 -8.72 5.62 1.65
C ALA A 33 -8.75 7.06 2.21
N ASN A 34 -9.42 7.28 3.35
CA ASN A 34 -9.54 8.61 3.95
C ASN A 34 -8.19 9.15 4.47
N ARG A 35 -7.29 8.28 4.93
CA ARG A 35 -5.91 8.69 5.28
C ARG A 35 -5.12 9.20 4.08
N ILE A 36 -5.40 8.69 2.88
CA ILE A 36 -4.72 9.07 1.64
C ILE A 36 -5.36 10.30 1.02
N LEU A 37 -6.68 10.32 0.93
CA LEU A 37 -7.45 11.32 0.17
C LEU A 37 -7.83 12.54 1.00
N SER A 38 -7.98 12.38 2.33
CA SER A 38 -8.48 13.42 3.25
C SER A 38 -9.86 14.00 2.83
N SER A 39 -10.61 13.23 2.05
CA SER A 39 -11.96 13.53 1.55
C SER A 39 -12.84 12.32 1.76
N ARG A 40 -13.92 12.47 2.50
CA ARG A 40 -14.84 11.36 2.79
C ARG A 40 -15.52 10.86 1.52
N GLU A 41 -16.00 11.78 0.70
CA GLU A 41 -16.70 11.47 -0.56
C GLU A 41 -15.79 10.69 -1.52
N ASP A 42 -14.58 11.19 -1.78
CA ASP A 42 -13.59 10.50 -2.61
C ASP A 42 -13.21 9.12 -2.02
N SER A 43 -13.19 9.01 -0.70
CA SER A 43 -12.85 7.74 -0.02
C SER A 43 -13.97 6.71 -0.16
N GLU A 44 -15.22 7.10 -0.01
CA GLU A 44 -16.39 6.22 -0.20
C GLU A 44 -16.46 5.71 -1.65
N GLU A 45 -16.21 6.59 -2.63
CA GLU A 45 -16.15 6.21 -4.04
C GLU A 45 -14.96 5.27 -4.32
N THR A 46 -13.78 5.58 -3.80
CA THR A 46 -12.58 4.72 -3.93
C THR A 46 -12.81 3.32 -3.36
N VAL A 47 -13.51 3.21 -2.23
CA VAL A 47 -13.85 1.90 -1.64
C VAL A 47 -14.86 1.15 -2.53
N SER A 48 -15.84 1.84 -3.09
CA SER A 48 -16.78 1.24 -4.05
C SER A 48 -16.07 0.74 -5.31
N ASP A 49 -15.15 1.51 -5.85
CA ASP A 49 -14.30 1.13 -6.98
C ASP A 49 -13.39 -0.05 -6.63
N THR A 50 -12.94 -0.14 -5.38
CA THR A 50 -12.14 -1.29 -4.88
C THR A 50 -12.93 -2.59 -4.99
N PHE A 51 -14.21 -2.59 -4.58
CA PHE A 51 -15.06 -3.77 -4.69
C PHE A 51 -15.33 -4.15 -6.15
N LEU A 52 -15.60 -3.16 -7.00
CA LEU A 52 -15.78 -3.39 -8.44
C LEU A 52 -14.52 -3.96 -9.07
N ARG A 53 -13.35 -3.40 -8.76
CA ARG A 53 -12.07 -3.89 -9.29
C ARG A 53 -11.76 -5.30 -8.78
N THR A 54 -12.09 -5.60 -7.53
CA THR A 54 -11.96 -6.95 -6.96
C THR A 54 -12.85 -7.94 -7.71
N TRP A 55 -14.10 -7.59 -7.97
CA TRP A 55 -15.02 -8.39 -8.78
C TRP A 55 -14.49 -8.67 -10.18
N GLN A 56 -13.87 -7.70 -10.81
CA GLN A 56 -13.26 -7.86 -12.14
C GLN A 56 -11.99 -8.72 -12.12
N SER A 57 -11.25 -8.69 -11.01
CA SER A 57 -9.97 -9.40 -10.89
C SER A 57 -10.13 -10.87 -10.48
N ILE A 58 -11.17 -11.22 -9.76
CA ILE A 58 -11.43 -12.59 -9.29
C ILE A 58 -12.67 -13.13 -10.01
N PRO A 59 -12.56 -14.23 -10.80
CA PRO A 59 -11.35 -14.87 -11.29
C PRO A 59 -10.64 -14.03 -12.36
N PRO A 60 -9.37 -14.29 -12.72
CA PRO A 60 -8.56 -15.47 -12.41
C PRO A 60 -7.66 -15.35 -11.17
N GLU A 61 -7.55 -14.17 -10.54
CA GLU A 61 -6.70 -13.96 -9.38
C GLU A 61 -7.13 -14.84 -8.18
N ARG A 62 -6.13 -15.43 -7.48
CA ARG A 62 -6.33 -16.21 -6.24
C ARG A 62 -5.47 -15.65 -5.11
N PRO A 63 -5.90 -14.58 -4.44
CA PRO A 63 -5.11 -13.99 -3.38
C PRO A 63 -4.99 -14.95 -2.18
N LYS A 64 -3.76 -15.11 -1.67
CA LYS A 64 -3.49 -15.86 -0.43
C LYS A 64 -3.91 -15.10 0.83
N ASP A 65 -3.84 -13.79 0.78
CA ASP A 65 -4.29 -12.84 1.80
C ASP A 65 -5.27 -11.88 1.14
N PHE A 66 -6.55 -12.07 1.42
CA PHE A 66 -7.62 -11.32 0.78
C PHE A 66 -7.64 -9.87 1.23
N LEU A 67 -7.38 -9.60 2.51
CA LEU A 67 -7.32 -8.22 3.01
C LEU A 67 -6.13 -7.45 2.43
N ALA A 68 -4.97 -8.08 2.31
CA ALA A 68 -3.81 -7.46 1.66
C ALA A 68 -4.08 -7.15 0.18
N PHE A 69 -4.78 -8.04 -0.51
CA PHE A 69 -5.22 -7.84 -1.90
C PHE A 69 -6.16 -6.63 -2.03
N LEU A 70 -7.20 -6.55 -1.18
CA LEU A 70 -8.13 -5.42 -1.16
C LEU A 70 -7.43 -4.09 -0.84
N ARG A 71 -6.54 -4.10 0.17
CA ARG A 71 -5.75 -2.92 0.54
C ARG A 71 -4.86 -2.44 -0.60
N ARG A 72 -4.24 -3.35 -1.36
CA ARG A 72 -3.44 -3.01 -2.54
C ARG A 72 -4.28 -2.28 -3.58
N ILE A 73 -5.46 -2.83 -3.93
CA ILE A 73 -6.37 -2.21 -4.91
C ILE A 73 -6.83 -0.84 -4.43
N CYS A 74 -7.35 -0.76 -3.21
CA CYS A 74 -7.85 0.48 -2.61
C CYS A 74 -6.77 1.58 -2.58
N ARG A 75 -5.56 1.21 -2.22
CA ARG A 75 -4.42 2.14 -2.19
C ARG A 75 -4.06 2.66 -3.56
N ASN A 76 -3.97 1.79 -4.56
CA ASN A 76 -3.66 2.20 -5.93
C ASN A 76 -4.72 3.17 -6.46
N LEU A 77 -6.00 2.85 -6.29
CA LEU A 77 -7.09 3.73 -6.69
C LEU A 77 -7.07 5.07 -5.95
N ALA A 78 -6.80 5.05 -4.64
CA ALA A 78 -6.68 6.28 -3.85
C ALA A 78 -5.53 7.17 -4.33
N PHE A 79 -4.37 6.58 -4.67
CA PHE A 79 -3.25 7.36 -5.19
C PHE A 79 -3.50 7.87 -6.61
N ASP A 80 -4.11 7.07 -7.48
CA ASP A 80 -4.47 7.49 -8.83
C ASP A 80 -5.44 8.69 -8.75
N ARG A 81 -6.44 8.63 -7.87
CA ARG A 81 -7.38 9.73 -7.62
C ARG A 81 -6.68 10.96 -7.03
N LEU A 82 -5.78 10.74 -6.07
CA LEU A 82 -5.00 11.81 -5.49
C LEU A 82 -4.08 12.49 -6.52
N ASP A 83 -3.46 11.76 -7.43
CA ASP A 83 -2.64 12.30 -8.51
C ASP A 83 -3.48 13.09 -9.52
N TRP A 84 -4.69 12.60 -9.82
CA TRP A 84 -5.65 13.31 -10.66
C TRP A 84 -6.10 14.63 -10.02
N ASN A 85 -6.48 14.62 -8.74
CA ASN A 85 -6.86 15.81 -7.97
C ASN A 85 -5.68 16.78 -7.78
N ARG A 86 -4.43 16.31 -7.92
CA ARG A 86 -3.17 17.05 -7.71
C ARG A 86 -2.46 17.50 -8.96
N ALA A 87 -2.93 17.18 -10.13
CA ALA A 87 -2.62 18.03 -11.29
C ALA A 87 -2.88 19.52 -10.92
N ALA A 88 -3.61 19.73 -9.80
CA ALA A 88 -3.95 21.02 -9.22
C ALA A 88 -3.14 21.45 -7.95
N LYS A 89 -2.54 20.58 -7.09
CA LYS A 89 -1.79 21.01 -5.85
C LYS A 89 -0.77 19.99 -5.32
N ARG A 90 0.39 20.48 -4.84
CA ARG A 90 1.60 19.73 -4.43
C ARG A 90 1.53 19.01 -3.06
N ASN A 91 1.76 17.71 -3.05
CA ASN A 91 2.36 16.79 -2.04
C ASN A 91 1.73 16.52 -0.65
N PRO A 92 0.96 15.39 -0.47
CA PRO A 92 0.81 14.64 0.77
C PRO A 92 1.17 13.13 0.68
N LYS A 93 1.93 12.69 -0.33
CA LYS A 93 2.31 11.27 -0.55
C LYS A 93 3.10 10.64 0.62
N LEU A 94 3.70 11.45 1.48
CA LEU A 94 4.58 10.96 2.54
C LEU A 94 3.85 10.57 3.84
N ILE A 95 2.68 11.17 4.11
CA ILE A 95 1.89 10.87 5.33
C ILE A 95 1.33 9.44 5.27
N ALA A 96 1.00 8.96 4.07
CA ALA A 96 0.51 7.60 3.89
C ALA A 96 1.62 6.53 4.07
N LEU A 97 2.88 6.87 3.71
CA LEU A 97 4.02 5.96 3.83
C LEU A 97 4.30 5.60 5.29
N THR A 98 4.22 6.57 6.21
CA THR A 98 4.46 6.36 7.64
C THR A 98 3.44 5.42 8.28
N ALA A 99 2.16 5.59 7.96
CA ALA A 99 1.09 4.76 8.52
C ALA A 99 1.14 3.30 8.05
N GLU A 100 1.80 3.00 6.95
CA GLU A 100 1.90 1.65 6.40
C GLU A 100 3.20 0.94 6.74
N LEU A 101 4.29 1.66 6.87
CA LEU A 101 5.53 1.12 7.44
C LEU A 101 5.31 0.66 8.90
N GLU A 102 4.47 1.36 9.66
CA GLU A 102 4.02 0.93 10.98
C GLU A 102 3.27 -0.43 10.98
N GLN A 103 2.66 -0.80 9.87
CA GLN A 103 1.94 -2.09 9.72
C GLN A 103 2.81 -3.21 9.12
N CYS A 104 3.84 -2.83 8.35
CA CYS A 104 4.72 -3.79 7.66
C CYS A 104 5.95 -4.20 8.46
N ILE A 105 6.26 -3.49 9.56
CA ILE A 105 7.37 -3.83 10.46
C ILE A 105 6.78 -4.37 11.77
N PRO A 106 6.76 -5.70 11.99
CA PRO A 106 6.08 -6.32 13.12
C PRO A 106 6.55 -5.84 14.51
N ASN A 107 7.79 -5.36 14.62
CA ASN A 107 8.41 -4.96 15.87
C ASN A 107 8.30 -3.47 16.22
N LEU A 108 7.77 -2.62 15.32
CA LEU A 108 7.53 -1.20 15.64
C LEU A 108 6.45 -0.98 16.72
N ARG A 109 5.72 -2.05 17.09
CA ARG A 109 4.68 -1.98 18.16
C ARG A 109 5.20 -2.16 19.57
N GLN A 110 6.47 -2.55 19.79
CA GLN A 110 7.03 -2.87 21.10
C GLN A 110 8.15 -1.94 21.59
N GLY A 111 8.63 -1.01 20.76
CA GLY A 111 9.61 0.00 21.16
C GLY A 111 8.95 1.36 21.38
N GLU A 112 9.59 2.24 22.14
CA GLU A 112 9.22 3.66 22.20
C GLU A 112 9.30 4.26 20.80
N ILE A 113 8.14 4.34 20.13
CA ILE A 113 8.05 4.90 18.79
C ILE A 113 8.26 6.40 18.92
N PRO A 114 9.27 7.00 18.24
CA PRO A 114 9.35 8.43 18.09
C PRO A 114 8.02 8.98 17.58
N ASP A 115 7.63 10.14 18.05
CA ASP A 115 6.41 10.81 17.61
C ASP A 115 6.23 10.67 16.09
N ARG A 116 5.00 10.48 15.60
CA ARG A 116 4.68 10.27 14.16
C ARG A 116 5.35 11.30 13.25
N LEU A 117 5.55 12.51 13.74
CA LEU A 117 6.24 13.57 13.02
C LEU A 117 7.72 13.24 12.83
N SER A 118 8.37 12.72 13.88
CA SER A 118 9.77 12.29 13.88
C SER A 118 10.04 11.13 12.92
N LEU A 119 9.15 10.12 12.90
CA LEU A 119 9.26 8.98 11.97
C LEU A 119 9.10 9.41 10.50
N LYS A 120 8.17 10.33 10.24
CA LYS A 120 7.98 10.91 8.91
C LYS A 120 9.24 11.64 8.43
N GLU A 121 9.81 12.49 9.25
CA GLU A 121 11.01 13.24 8.92
C GLU A 121 12.23 12.32 8.68
N MET A 122 12.37 11.26 9.47
CA MET A 122 13.40 10.24 9.28
C MET A 122 13.27 9.52 7.95
N LEU A 123 12.04 9.09 7.59
CA LEU A 123 11.79 8.44 6.31
C LEU A 123 12.01 9.38 5.12
N GLU A 124 11.63 10.66 5.24
CA GLU A 124 11.96 11.68 4.22
C GLU A 124 13.47 11.81 4.03
N ARG A 125 14.24 11.90 5.12
CA ARG A 125 15.70 11.95 5.06
C ARG A 125 16.29 10.71 4.41
N PHE A 126 15.82 9.52 4.79
CA PHE A 126 16.23 8.27 4.17
C PHE A 126 15.95 8.26 2.67
N LEU A 127 14.72 8.55 2.27
CA LEU A 127 14.31 8.54 0.86
C LEU A 127 15.10 9.54 0.00
N ARG A 128 15.47 10.70 0.56
CA ARG A 128 16.32 11.69 -0.13
C ARG A 128 17.73 11.17 -0.41
N GLN A 129 18.27 10.30 0.44
CA GLN A 129 19.60 9.68 0.27
C GLN A 129 19.63 8.60 -0.81
N LEU A 130 18.48 8.05 -1.19
CA LEU A 130 18.40 7.01 -2.19
C LEU A 130 18.57 7.56 -3.62
N PRO A 131 19.31 6.83 -4.50
CA PRO A 131 19.29 7.09 -5.92
C PRO A 131 17.84 7.11 -6.47
N LYS A 132 17.59 7.96 -7.47
CA LYS A 132 16.24 8.19 -8.02
C LYS A 132 15.52 6.88 -8.42
N GLU A 133 16.23 5.95 -9.07
CA GLU A 133 15.68 4.66 -9.48
C GLU A 133 15.32 3.78 -8.28
N SER A 134 16.26 3.62 -7.32
CA SER A 134 16.01 2.81 -6.11
C SER A 134 14.88 3.37 -5.26
N ARG A 135 14.82 4.69 -5.11
CA ARG A 135 13.73 5.39 -4.43
C ARG A 135 12.40 5.15 -5.14
N GLY A 136 12.36 5.26 -6.47
CA GLY A 136 11.15 5.02 -7.25
C GLY A 136 10.66 3.59 -7.12
N ILE A 137 11.53 2.59 -7.25
CA ILE A 137 11.21 1.16 -7.10
C ILE A 137 10.70 0.87 -5.67
N PHE A 138 11.36 1.44 -4.65
CA PHE A 138 10.96 1.29 -3.25
C PHE A 138 9.56 1.87 -3.00
N LEU A 139 9.32 3.12 -3.44
CA LEU A 139 8.01 3.76 -3.31
C LEU A 139 6.92 2.99 -4.05
N ARG A 140 7.20 2.52 -5.27
CA ARG A 140 6.22 1.73 -6.04
C ARG A 140 5.84 0.46 -5.30
N ARG A 141 6.81 -0.25 -4.71
CA ARG A 141 6.54 -1.48 -3.98
C ARG A 141 5.77 -1.26 -2.68
N TYR A 142 6.22 -0.29 -1.84
CA TYR A 142 5.73 -0.16 -0.47
C TYR A 142 4.65 0.91 -0.30
N LEU A 143 4.68 1.96 -1.10
CA LEU A 143 3.67 3.01 -1.04
C LEU A 143 2.51 2.76 -2.01
N TYR A 144 2.82 2.35 -3.25
CA TYR A 144 1.80 2.11 -4.28
C TYR A 144 1.31 0.66 -4.31
N GLY A 145 2.02 -0.26 -3.66
CA GLY A 145 1.65 -1.68 -3.61
C GLY A 145 1.84 -2.44 -4.92
N ASP A 146 2.62 -1.89 -5.86
CA ASP A 146 2.88 -2.54 -7.13
C ASP A 146 3.54 -3.91 -6.90
N SER A 147 3.14 -4.89 -7.69
CA SER A 147 3.84 -6.17 -7.78
C SER A 147 5.23 -6.00 -8.40
N VAL A 148 6.12 -6.97 -8.17
CA VAL A 148 7.43 -6.96 -8.81
C VAL A 148 7.29 -6.95 -10.34
N GLY A 149 6.31 -7.68 -10.89
CA GLY A 149 6.03 -7.70 -12.34
C GLY A 149 5.62 -6.33 -12.90
N GLU A 150 4.75 -5.59 -12.20
CA GLU A 150 4.35 -4.24 -12.61
C GLU A 150 5.54 -3.26 -12.57
N ILE A 151 6.41 -3.39 -11.56
CA ILE A 151 7.64 -2.59 -11.47
C ILE A 151 8.61 -2.92 -12.61
N VAL A 152 8.79 -4.20 -12.95
CA VAL A 152 9.59 -4.67 -14.09
C VAL A 152 9.12 -4.02 -15.39
N GLN A 153 7.82 -4.07 -15.66
CA GLN A 153 7.24 -3.46 -16.86
C GLN A 153 7.44 -1.93 -16.89
N ARG A 154 7.22 -1.26 -15.77
CA ARG A 154 7.29 0.19 -15.67
C ARG A 154 8.71 0.76 -15.82
N TYR A 155 9.69 0.07 -15.26
CA TYR A 155 11.10 0.52 -15.29
C TYR A 155 11.92 -0.15 -16.39
N ALA A 156 11.33 -1.07 -17.16
CA ALA A 156 12.00 -1.85 -18.20
C ALA A 156 13.31 -2.52 -17.70
N VAL A 157 13.27 -3.10 -16.50
CA VAL A 157 14.40 -3.78 -15.86
C VAL A 157 14.06 -5.24 -15.56
N SER A 158 15.06 -6.08 -15.31
CA SER A 158 14.82 -7.48 -14.95
C SER A 158 14.23 -7.65 -13.56
N GLU A 159 13.48 -8.72 -13.37
CA GLU A 159 12.88 -9.08 -12.07
C GLU A 159 13.95 -9.24 -10.97
N SER A 160 15.07 -9.86 -11.32
CA SER A 160 16.21 -10.02 -10.41
C SER A 160 16.79 -8.68 -9.98
N LYS A 161 16.87 -7.70 -10.89
CA LYS A 161 17.33 -6.35 -10.56
C LYS A 161 16.36 -5.66 -9.58
N VAL A 162 15.05 -5.76 -9.80
CA VAL A 162 14.03 -5.19 -8.88
C VAL A 162 14.14 -5.82 -7.51
N LYS A 163 14.16 -7.16 -7.41
CA LYS A 163 14.28 -7.88 -6.13
C LYS A 163 15.55 -7.50 -5.38
N MET A 164 16.67 -7.45 -6.08
CA MET A 164 17.97 -7.09 -5.50
C MET A 164 17.96 -5.62 -5.00
N GLN A 165 17.39 -4.69 -5.76
CA GLN A 165 17.30 -3.29 -5.34
C GLN A 165 16.38 -3.11 -4.14
N LEU A 166 15.24 -3.79 -4.09
CA LEU A 166 14.34 -3.79 -2.94
C LEU A 166 15.06 -4.31 -1.69
N HIS A 167 15.72 -5.46 -1.79
CA HIS A 167 16.48 -6.05 -0.69
C HIS A 167 17.57 -5.11 -0.17
N ARG A 168 18.41 -4.56 -1.06
CA ARG A 168 19.45 -3.60 -0.69
C ARG A 168 18.88 -2.32 -0.05
N THR A 169 17.73 -1.86 -0.50
CA THR A 169 17.09 -0.66 0.04
C THR A 169 16.50 -0.94 1.42
N GLN A 170 15.93 -2.13 1.66
CA GLN A 170 15.48 -2.57 2.99
C GLN A 170 16.64 -2.65 3.98
N GLU A 171 17.77 -3.25 3.57
CA GLU A 171 18.99 -3.31 4.39
C GLU A 171 19.50 -1.92 4.78
N LYS A 172 19.49 -0.98 3.81
CA LYS A 172 19.88 0.41 4.08
C LYS A 172 18.90 1.10 5.04
N LEU A 173 17.60 0.88 4.87
CA LEU A 173 16.59 1.43 5.77
C LEU A 173 16.77 0.89 7.18
N ARG A 174 16.99 -0.41 7.34
CA ARG A 174 17.25 -1.03 8.62
C ARG A 174 18.43 -0.38 9.34
N ARG A 175 19.58 -0.28 8.66
CA ARG A 175 20.78 0.37 9.23
C ARG A 175 20.55 1.84 9.56
N PHE A 176 19.81 2.55 8.73
CA PHE A 176 19.46 3.94 8.97
C PHE A 176 18.61 4.08 10.24
N LEU A 177 17.59 3.23 10.42
CA LEU A 177 16.73 3.25 11.62
C LEU A 177 17.52 2.86 12.88
N GLU A 178 18.41 1.87 12.81
CA GLU A 178 19.31 1.49 13.91
C GLU A 178 20.22 2.67 14.33
N GLN A 179 20.74 3.44 13.36
CA GLN A 179 21.55 4.65 13.62
C GLN A 179 20.75 5.78 14.26
N GLU A 180 19.45 5.88 13.96
CA GLU A 180 18.54 6.86 14.57
C GLU A 180 18.01 6.37 15.95
N GLY A 181 18.50 5.25 16.46
CA GLY A 181 18.16 4.73 17.80
C GLY A 181 16.87 3.89 17.84
N ILE A 182 16.33 3.49 16.68
CA ILE A 182 15.16 2.61 16.62
C ILE A 182 15.63 1.16 16.62
N ALA A 183 15.32 0.42 17.68
CA ALA A 183 15.53 -1.02 17.75
C ALA A 183 14.48 -1.74 16.87
N LEU A 184 14.94 -2.60 15.92
CA LEU A 184 14.12 -3.36 14.99
C LEU A 184 14.05 -4.83 15.38
#